data_f5914f0e203488a16d141c6f55e6bf6e
#
_entry.id   f5914f0e203488a16d141c6f55e6bf6e
#
_cell.length_a   1.000
_cell.length_b   1.000
_cell.length_c   1.000
_cell.angle_alpha   90.00
_cell.angle_beta   90.00
_cell.angle_gamma   90.00
#
_symmetry.space_group_name_H-M   'P 1'
#
loop_
_entity.id
_entity.type
_entity.pdbx_description
1 polymer ?
#
loop_
_entity_poly.entity_id
_entity_poly.type
_entity_poly.pdbx_seq_one_letter_code
_entity_poly.pdbx_strand_id
1 'polypeptide(L)'
;MSYDTAEQVVKDFKYYFHAVKGYKAIPTKKVDPDTGKLKYNYFAISNNLVEKDYLDHLQNNEGLTPSPIFETDLCCWGAIDVDVYNWNDDKRFSLLQKAIKLGLVPANSKSGGIHLWCFSKVDVLAKHMRNYLCWVRDELVLDPKTEIFPKQLQVITGTDGKE
;
A
#
# COMPACT_ATOMS: atom_id res chain seq x y z
N MET A 1 12.12 17.03 -10.63
CA MET A 1 10.87 17.80 -10.48
C MET A 1 10.94 18.49 -9.13
N SER A 2 10.86 19.81 -9.07
CA SER A 2 10.68 20.53 -7.82
C SER A 2 9.19 20.51 -7.49
N TYR A 3 8.83 20.05 -6.33
CA TYR A 3 7.46 20.20 -5.83
C TYR A 3 7.32 21.60 -5.28
N ASP A 4 6.62 22.47 -6.00
CA ASP A 4 6.52 23.88 -5.66
C ASP A 4 5.58 24.18 -4.49
N THR A 5 4.69 23.22 -4.13
CA THR A 5 3.77 23.40 -2.99
C THR A 5 3.35 22.05 -2.35
N ALA A 6 3.03 22.08 -1.06
CA ALA A 6 2.44 20.92 -0.36
C ALA A 6 1.13 20.43 -1.02
N GLU A 7 0.37 21.34 -1.62
CA GLU A 7 -0.86 21.06 -2.35
C GLU A 7 -0.62 20.18 -3.57
N GLN A 8 0.44 20.44 -4.35
CA GLN A 8 0.78 19.60 -5.49
C GLN A 8 1.17 18.19 -5.07
N VAL A 9 1.94 18.06 -3.98
CA VAL A 9 2.30 16.74 -3.42
C VAL A 9 1.06 15.94 -3.02
N VAL A 10 0.08 16.57 -2.38
CA VAL A 10 -1.19 15.93 -2.00
C VAL A 10 -1.96 15.46 -3.23
N LYS A 11 -2.05 16.29 -4.26
CA LYS A 11 -2.73 15.95 -5.52
C LYS A 11 -2.08 14.76 -6.21
N ASP A 12 -0.75 14.76 -6.30
CA ASP A 12 0.01 13.67 -6.91
C ASP A 12 -0.14 12.38 -6.10
N PHE A 13 -0.04 12.46 -4.78
CA PHE A 13 -0.20 11.30 -3.91
C PHE A 13 -1.60 10.70 -4.03
N LYS A 14 -2.64 11.54 -4.01
CA LYS A 14 -4.04 11.12 -4.23
C LYS A 14 -4.24 10.51 -5.62
N TYR A 15 -3.59 11.04 -6.65
CA TYR A 15 -3.66 10.51 -8.00
C TYR A 15 -3.09 9.09 -8.09
N TYR A 16 -1.88 8.87 -7.55
CA TYR A 16 -1.24 7.56 -7.61
C TYR A 16 -1.87 6.52 -6.67
N PHE A 17 -2.28 6.94 -5.47
CA PHE A 17 -2.92 6.08 -4.48
C PHE A 17 -4.43 6.31 -4.42
N HIS A 18 -5.04 6.49 -5.59
CA HIS A 18 -6.48 6.68 -5.66
C HIS A 18 -7.21 5.52 -5.00
N ALA A 19 -8.15 5.87 -4.12
CA ALA A 19 -9.00 4.93 -3.41
C ALA A 19 -10.32 5.58 -3.05
N VAL A 20 -11.40 4.81 -3.09
CA VAL A 20 -12.73 5.27 -2.65
C VAL A 20 -12.87 5.08 -1.16
N LYS A 21 -12.35 3.97 -0.62
CA LYS A 21 -12.44 3.61 0.80
C LYS A 21 -11.04 3.44 1.40
N GLY A 22 -10.95 3.56 2.71
CA GLY A 22 -9.70 3.33 3.43
C GLY A 22 -9.90 3.36 4.93
N TYR A 23 -8.80 3.22 5.64
CA TYR A 23 -8.74 3.27 7.10
C TYR A 23 -7.73 4.31 7.55
N LYS A 24 -8.04 4.99 8.64
CA LYS A 24 -7.08 5.79 9.39
C LYS A 24 -6.45 4.94 10.47
N ALA A 25 -5.14 5.02 10.62
CA ALA A 25 -4.38 4.34 11.64
C ALA A 25 -3.84 5.37 12.64
N ILE A 26 -4.40 5.40 13.83
CA ILE A 26 -3.97 6.32 14.90
C ILE A 26 -3.08 5.55 15.87
N PRO A 27 -1.83 5.99 16.13
CA PRO A 27 -0.95 5.32 17.05
C PRO A 27 -1.52 5.38 18.48
N THR A 28 -1.46 4.26 19.17
CA THR A 28 -1.79 4.19 20.59
C THR A 28 -0.53 4.45 21.41
N LYS A 29 -0.68 4.69 22.73
CA LYS A 29 0.46 4.71 23.66
C LYS A 29 0.97 3.31 24.02
N LYS A 30 0.33 2.25 23.49
CA LYS A 30 0.66 0.85 23.81
C LYS A 30 1.70 0.32 22.82
N VAL A 31 2.67 -0.38 23.36
CA VAL A 31 3.68 -1.10 22.60
C VAL A 31 3.34 -2.59 22.64
N ASP A 32 3.50 -3.26 21.53
CA ASP A 32 3.37 -4.70 21.47
C ASP A 32 4.56 -5.34 22.22
N PRO A 33 4.33 -6.20 23.22
CA PRO A 33 5.40 -6.73 24.06
C PRO A 33 6.33 -7.68 23.30
N ASP A 34 5.83 -8.35 22.25
CA ASP A 34 6.60 -9.35 21.51
C ASP A 34 7.44 -8.75 20.39
N THR A 35 6.94 -7.66 19.78
CA THR A 35 7.58 -7.04 18.62
C THR A 35 8.22 -5.68 18.91
N GLY A 36 7.94 -5.06 20.06
CA GLY A 36 8.38 -3.71 20.40
C GLY A 36 7.75 -2.61 19.54
N LYS A 37 6.78 -2.93 18.68
CA LYS A 37 6.13 -2.00 17.77
C LYS A 37 4.96 -1.27 18.44
N LEU A 38 4.74 -0.01 18.10
CA LEU A 38 3.53 0.72 18.52
C LEU A 38 2.29 0.03 17.96
N LYS A 39 1.27 -0.15 18.80
CA LYS A 39 -0.05 -0.60 18.37
C LYS A 39 -0.84 0.57 17.79
N TYR A 40 -1.64 0.31 16.77
CA TYR A 40 -2.50 1.28 16.12
C TYR A 40 -3.96 0.89 16.27
N ASN A 41 -4.81 1.90 16.45
CA ASN A 41 -6.25 1.73 16.27
C ASN A 41 -6.58 2.08 14.81
N TYR A 42 -7.34 1.21 14.16
CA TYR A 42 -7.79 1.39 12.79
C TYR A 42 -9.26 1.82 12.80
N PHE A 43 -9.56 2.88 12.08
CA PHE A 43 -10.90 3.43 11.93
C PHE A 43 -11.27 3.45 10.45
N ALA A 44 -12.36 2.77 10.09
CA ALA A 44 -12.89 2.86 8.74
C ALA A 44 -13.31 4.30 8.44
N ILE A 45 -12.97 4.78 7.26
CA ILE A 45 -13.45 6.08 6.76
C ILE A 45 -14.82 5.82 6.14
N SER A 46 -15.87 6.34 6.75
CA SER A 46 -17.25 6.11 6.35
C SER A 46 -17.63 6.77 5.02
N ASN A 47 -16.91 7.84 4.65
CA ASN A 47 -17.08 8.57 3.39
C ASN A 47 -15.89 8.28 2.46
N ASN A 48 -16.02 8.72 1.20
CA ASN A 48 -14.91 8.66 0.27
C ASN A 48 -13.70 9.44 0.80
N LEU A 49 -12.49 8.93 0.51
CA LEU A 49 -11.25 9.62 0.84
C LEU A 49 -11.19 10.99 0.15
N VAL A 50 -10.89 12.01 0.95
CA VAL A 50 -10.75 13.39 0.47
C VAL A 50 -9.30 13.88 0.60
N GLU A 51 -8.96 15.00 -0.04
CA GLU A 51 -7.59 15.55 -0.01
C GLU A 51 -7.05 15.76 1.40
N LYS A 52 -7.92 16.12 2.34
CA LYS A 52 -7.52 16.29 3.74
C LYS A 52 -6.96 15.01 4.36
N ASP A 53 -7.51 13.84 4.02
CA ASP A 53 -7.01 12.56 4.56
C ASP A 53 -5.58 12.28 4.11
N TYR A 54 -5.28 12.59 2.84
CA TYR A 54 -3.93 12.46 2.29
C TYR A 54 -2.97 13.51 2.87
N LEU A 55 -3.44 14.74 3.07
CA LEU A 55 -2.64 15.80 3.69
C LEU A 55 -2.27 15.44 5.14
N ASP A 56 -3.23 15.00 5.94
CA ASP A 56 -3.00 14.57 7.33
C ASP A 56 -1.97 13.44 7.39
N HIS A 57 -2.03 12.49 6.46
CA HIS A 57 -1.05 11.41 6.34
C HIS A 57 0.35 11.93 6.00
N LEU A 58 0.47 12.79 4.99
CA LEU A 58 1.75 13.34 4.54
C LEU A 58 2.41 14.24 5.60
N GLN A 59 1.62 14.86 6.46
CA GLN A 59 2.10 15.65 7.61
C GLN A 59 2.45 14.77 8.83
N ASN A 60 2.38 13.44 8.72
CA ASN A 60 2.61 12.47 9.80
C ASN A 60 1.64 12.59 10.99
N ASN A 61 0.48 13.16 10.79
CA ASN A 61 -0.54 13.29 11.83
C ASN A 61 -1.29 11.97 12.04
N GLU A 62 -1.57 11.24 10.93
CA GLU A 62 -2.32 9.99 10.95
C GLU A 62 -1.77 9.01 9.91
N GLY A 63 -1.86 7.69 10.18
CA GLY A 63 -1.63 6.68 9.16
C GLY A 63 -2.84 6.59 8.23
N LEU A 64 -2.61 6.45 6.94
CA LEU A 64 -3.66 6.22 5.95
C LEU A 64 -3.43 4.88 5.27
N THR A 65 -4.48 4.05 5.23
CA THR A 65 -4.47 2.76 4.52
C THR A 65 -5.57 2.79 3.47
N PRO A 66 -5.28 3.30 2.27
CA PRO A 66 -6.23 3.31 1.17
C PRO A 66 -6.52 1.88 0.71
N SER A 67 -7.77 1.58 0.36
CA SER A 67 -8.10 0.32 -0.29
C SER A 67 -7.82 0.43 -1.79
N PRO A 68 -7.00 -0.44 -2.39
CA PRO A 68 -6.74 -0.36 -3.83
C PRO A 68 -7.94 -0.75 -4.71
N ILE A 69 -8.96 -1.42 -4.14
CA ILE A 69 -10.12 -1.89 -4.91
C ILE A 69 -11.23 -0.85 -4.88
N PHE A 70 -11.78 -0.57 -6.06
CA PHE A 70 -12.98 0.24 -6.27
C PHE A 70 -14.24 -0.63 -6.20
N GLU A 71 -15.42 0.00 -6.15
CA GLU A 71 -16.71 -0.69 -6.08
C GLU A 71 -17.02 -1.60 -7.28
N THR A 72 -16.26 -1.43 -8.37
CA THR A 72 -16.37 -2.18 -9.63
C THR A 72 -15.38 -3.33 -9.76
N ASP A 73 -14.76 -3.79 -8.68
CA ASP A 73 -13.67 -4.77 -8.68
C ASP A 73 -12.42 -4.32 -9.47
N LEU A 74 -12.31 -3.05 -9.80
CA LEU A 74 -11.18 -2.43 -10.46
C LEU A 74 -10.19 -1.85 -9.47
N CYS A 75 -8.95 -1.69 -9.91
CA CYS A 75 -7.90 -0.96 -9.19
C CYS A 75 -6.93 -0.32 -10.18
N CYS A 76 -6.25 0.73 -9.77
CA CYS A 76 -5.18 1.37 -10.56
C CYS A 76 -3.80 1.20 -9.94
N TRP A 77 -3.71 0.62 -8.74
CA TRP A 77 -2.45 0.32 -8.07
C TRP A 77 -2.53 -0.96 -7.24
N GLY A 78 -1.35 -1.50 -6.94
CA GLY A 78 -1.18 -2.62 -6.04
C GLY A 78 0.20 -2.61 -5.41
N ALA A 79 0.48 -3.52 -4.48
CA ALA A 79 1.75 -3.58 -3.79
C ALA A 79 2.13 -5.00 -3.38
N ILE A 80 3.45 -5.23 -3.27
CA ILE A 80 4.03 -6.35 -2.53
C ILE A 80 4.69 -5.76 -1.28
N ASP A 81 4.33 -6.26 -0.10
CA ASP A 81 4.89 -5.83 1.18
C ASP A 81 5.96 -6.81 1.65
N VAL A 82 7.22 -6.41 1.53
CA VAL A 82 8.38 -7.26 1.82
C VAL A 82 8.89 -6.98 3.23
N ASP A 83 8.42 -7.76 4.18
CA ASP A 83 8.73 -7.67 5.61
C ASP A 83 10.07 -8.35 5.97
N VAL A 84 11.14 -7.99 5.30
CA VAL A 84 12.50 -8.44 5.63
C VAL A 84 13.29 -7.25 6.14
N TYR A 85 13.76 -7.32 7.39
CA TYR A 85 14.36 -6.18 8.09
C TYR A 85 15.89 -6.22 8.13
N ASN A 86 16.49 -7.41 8.06
CA ASN A 86 17.94 -7.60 8.13
C ASN A 86 18.51 -7.93 6.75
N TRP A 87 18.47 -6.93 5.87
CA TRP A 87 19.00 -7.09 4.54
C TRP A 87 20.53 -7.04 4.52
N ASN A 88 21.14 -7.95 3.77
CA ASN A 88 22.46 -7.71 3.21
C ASN A 88 22.32 -6.69 2.06
N ASP A 89 23.16 -5.66 2.04
CA ASP A 89 23.05 -4.54 1.10
C ASP A 89 23.07 -4.99 -0.38
N ASP A 90 23.91 -5.96 -0.73
CA ASP A 90 23.98 -6.49 -2.09
C ASP A 90 22.69 -7.20 -2.50
N LYS A 91 22.11 -7.99 -1.60
CA LYS A 91 20.84 -8.68 -1.85
C LYS A 91 19.69 -7.68 -1.97
N ARG A 92 19.68 -6.68 -1.10
CA ARG A 92 18.69 -5.58 -1.15
C ARG A 92 18.80 -4.85 -2.47
N PHE A 93 20.00 -4.42 -2.86
CA PHE A 93 20.25 -3.72 -4.11
C PHE A 93 19.82 -4.56 -5.33
N SER A 94 20.19 -5.85 -5.36
CA SER A 94 19.79 -6.77 -6.43
C SER A 94 18.26 -6.90 -6.54
N LEU A 95 17.56 -7.02 -5.40
CA LEU A 95 16.10 -7.07 -5.38
C LEU A 95 15.47 -5.79 -5.96
N LEU A 96 15.94 -4.62 -5.51
CA LEU A 96 15.43 -3.33 -5.98
C LEU A 96 15.62 -3.15 -7.48
N GLN A 97 16.81 -3.52 -8.00
CA GLN A 97 17.11 -3.46 -9.43
C GLN A 97 16.18 -4.37 -10.26
N LYS A 98 15.93 -5.60 -9.78
CA LYS A 98 15.00 -6.52 -10.43
C LYS A 98 13.56 -5.99 -10.38
N ALA A 99 13.12 -5.50 -9.23
CA ALA A 99 11.78 -4.93 -9.07
C ALA A 99 11.53 -3.75 -10.04
N ILE A 100 12.50 -2.85 -10.17
CA ILE A 100 12.42 -1.72 -11.11
C ILE A 100 12.31 -2.23 -12.57
N LYS A 101 13.11 -3.23 -12.96
CA LYS A 101 13.04 -3.84 -14.30
C LYS A 101 11.68 -4.48 -14.58
N LEU A 102 11.01 -4.96 -13.55
CA LEU A 102 9.65 -5.50 -13.62
C LEU A 102 8.58 -4.41 -13.48
N GLY A 103 8.93 -3.12 -13.59
CA GLY A 103 7.99 -2.01 -13.59
C GLY A 103 7.44 -1.62 -12.21
N LEU A 104 8.09 -2.05 -11.13
CA LEU A 104 7.67 -1.68 -9.78
C LEU A 104 8.44 -0.45 -9.28
N VAL A 105 7.81 0.31 -8.40
CA VAL A 105 8.39 1.46 -7.71
C VAL A 105 8.69 1.06 -6.26
N PRO A 106 9.96 0.85 -5.88
CA PRO A 106 10.31 0.49 -4.52
C PRO A 106 10.29 1.70 -3.59
N ALA A 107 9.81 1.49 -2.37
CA ALA A 107 9.87 2.46 -1.28
C ALA A 107 10.23 1.77 0.04
N ASN A 108 10.89 2.49 0.94
CA ASN A 108 11.13 1.98 2.28
C ASN A 108 9.84 1.97 3.09
N SER A 109 9.56 0.86 3.77
CA SER A 109 8.51 0.84 4.78
C SER A 109 9.01 1.51 6.07
N LYS A 110 8.08 2.00 6.89
CA LYS A 110 8.39 2.63 8.18
C LYS A 110 9.18 1.70 9.13
N SER A 111 8.96 0.40 9.04
CA SER A 111 9.59 -0.61 9.89
C SER A 111 10.93 -1.13 9.33
N GLY A 112 11.41 -0.61 8.20
CA GLY A 112 12.67 -1.01 7.56
C GLY A 112 12.52 -2.10 6.49
N GLY A 113 11.32 -2.59 6.23
CA GLY A 113 10.99 -3.43 5.07
C GLY A 113 10.93 -2.62 3.77
N ILE A 114 10.37 -3.22 2.72
CA ILE A 114 10.26 -2.62 1.40
C ILE A 114 8.83 -2.78 0.89
N HIS A 115 8.21 -1.68 0.47
CA HIS A 115 7.01 -1.73 -0.36
C HIS A 115 7.41 -1.66 -1.83
N LEU A 116 6.90 -2.59 -2.63
CA LEU A 116 7.07 -2.59 -4.08
C LEU A 116 5.72 -2.23 -4.71
N TRP A 117 5.60 -0.97 -5.13
CA TRP A 117 4.35 -0.43 -5.70
C TRP A 117 4.25 -0.73 -7.19
N CYS A 118 3.07 -1.11 -7.63
CA CYS A 118 2.70 -1.26 -9.03
C CYS A 118 1.57 -0.27 -9.35
N PHE A 119 1.77 0.57 -10.36
CA PHE A 119 0.77 1.54 -10.83
C PHE A 119 0.36 1.22 -12.25
N SER A 120 -0.94 1.26 -12.51
CA SER A 120 -1.50 1.12 -13.85
C SER A 120 -1.99 2.47 -14.37
N LYS A 121 -1.77 2.74 -15.66
CA LYS A 121 -2.29 3.95 -16.31
C LYS A 121 -3.79 3.94 -16.52
N VAL A 122 -4.40 2.77 -16.46
CA VAL A 122 -5.84 2.54 -16.62
C VAL A 122 -6.33 1.63 -15.50
N ASP A 123 -7.61 1.71 -15.19
CA ASP A 123 -8.20 0.78 -14.23
C ASP A 123 -8.17 -0.64 -14.78
N VAL A 124 -7.73 -1.58 -13.95
CA VAL A 124 -7.63 -3.01 -14.27
C VAL A 124 -8.40 -3.82 -13.24
N LEU A 125 -8.86 -5.01 -13.59
CA LEU A 125 -9.48 -5.90 -12.60
C LEU A 125 -8.48 -6.23 -11.48
N ALA A 126 -8.92 -6.15 -10.23
CA ALA A 126 -8.09 -6.45 -9.06
C ALA A 126 -7.44 -7.83 -9.14
N LYS A 127 -8.15 -8.82 -9.69
CA LYS A 127 -7.59 -10.16 -9.97
C LYS A 127 -6.41 -10.14 -10.93
N HIS A 128 -6.43 -9.27 -11.95
CA HIS A 128 -5.31 -9.16 -12.90
C HIS A 128 -4.10 -8.50 -12.25
N MET A 129 -4.30 -7.42 -11.49
CA MET A 129 -3.25 -6.80 -10.72
C MET A 129 -2.62 -7.80 -9.75
N ARG A 130 -3.44 -8.51 -8.98
CA ARG A 130 -2.95 -9.52 -8.03
C ARG A 130 -2.19 -10.65 -8.72
N ASN A 131 -2.71 -11.19 -9.83
CA ASN A 131 -2.03 -12.25 -10.56
C ASN A 131 -0.66 -11.81 -11.07
N TYR A 132 -0.57 -10.59 -11.61
CA TYR A 132 0.70 -9.99 -12.01
C TYR A 132 1.66 -9.88 -10.84
N LEU A 133 1.22 -9.36 -9.70
CA LEU A 133 2.06 -9.21 -8.51
C LEU A 133 2.47 -10.57 -7.89
N CYS A 134 1.63 -11.59 -7.97
CA CYS A 134 2.01 -12.95 -7.59
C CYS A 134 3.15 -13.48 -8.49
N TRP A 135 3.02 -13.30 -9.79
CA TRP A 135 4.08 -13.66 -10.73
C TRP A 135 5.38 -12.88 -10.43
N VAL A 136 5.29 -11.56 -10.20
CA VAL A 136 6.45 -10.73 -9.84
C VAL A 136 7.10 -11.21 -8.52
N ARG A 137 6.30 -11.54 -7.50
CA ARG A 137 6.80 -12.10 -6.24
C ARG A 137 7.64 -13.34 -6.49
N ASP A 138 7.15 -14.23 -7.34
CA ASP A 138 7.82 -15.50 -7.67
C ASP A 138 9.11 -15.25 -8.48
N GLU A 139 9.10 -14.31 -9.45
CA GLU A 139 10.30 -13.86 -10.20
C GLU A 139 11.35 -13.23 -9.29
N LEU A 140 10.93 -12.53 -8.24
CA LEU A 140 11.81 -11.94 -7.24
C LEU A 140 12.29 -12.97 -6.19
N VAL A 141 11.81 -14.21 -6.25
CA VAL A 141 12.11 -15.29 -5.31
C VAL A 141 11.81 -14.88 -3.86
N LEU A 142 10.69 -14.20 -3.66
CA LEU A 142 10.21 -13.82 -2.33
C LEU A 142 9.43 -14.97 -1.69
N ASP A 143 9.28 -14.92 -0.36
CA ASP A 143 8.48 -15.90 0.38
C ASP A 143 7.05 -15.95 -0.18
N PRO A 144 6.49 -17.15 -0.45
CA PRO A 144 5.09 -17.28 -0.89
C PRO A 144 4.06 -16.63 0.04
N LYS A 145 4.41 -16.42 1.32
CA LYS A 145 3.59 -15.75 2.31
C LYS A 145 3.69 -14.22 2.27
N THR A 146 4.59 -13.67 1.45
CA THR A 146 4.74 -12.22 1.27
C THR A 146 3.40 -11.61 0.89
N GLU A 147 2.98 -10.59 1.63
CA GLU A 147 1.68 -9.95 1.44
C GLU A 147 1.60 -9.21 0.08
N ILE A 148 0.47 -9.39 -0.60
CA ILE A 148 0.17 -8.76 -1.89
C ILE A 148 -1.16 -8.04 -1.80
N PHE A 149 -1.18 -6.79 -2.23
CA PHE A 149 -2.37 -5.96 -2.33
C PHE A 149 -2.71 -5.67 -3.81
N PRO A 150 -4.00 -5.72 -4.18
CA PRO A 150 -5.16 -5.99 -3.35
C PRO A 150 -5.18 -7.41 -2.79
N LYS A 151 -5.62 -7.57 -1.51
CA LYS A 151 -5.83 -8.88 -0.89
C LYS A 151 -7.08 -9.56 -1.46
N GLN A 152 -8.12 -8.77 -1.66
CA GLN A 152 -9.40 -9.21 -2.21
C GLN A 152 -9.38 -9.12 -3.74
N LEU A 153 -10.14 -10.00 -4.37
CA LEU A 153 -10.30 -10.03 -5.83
C LEU A 153 -11.58 -9.35 -6.29
N GLN A 154 -12.52 -9.18 -5.38
CA GLN A 154 -13.84 -8.61 -5.60
C GLN A 154 -14.25 -7.81 -4.37
N VAL A 155 -15.10 -6.80 -4.57
CA VAL A 155 -15.74 -6.08 -3.46
C VAL A 155 -16.80 -6.99 -2.87
N ILE A 156 -16.64 -7.37 -1.61
CA ILE A 156 -17.68 -8.10 -0.88
C ILE A 156 -18.73 -7.07 -0.45
N THR A 157 -19.82 -7.00 -1.20
CA THR A 157 -21.02 -6.27 -0.77
C THR A 157 -21.74 -7.15 0.26
N GLY A 158 -21.36 -7.02 1.53
CA GLY A 158 -22.06 -7.70 2.62
C GLY A 158 -23.49 -7.20 2.72
N THR A 159 -24.46 -8.10 2.57
CA THR A 159 -25.89 -7.81 2.83
C THR A 159 -26.20 -7.68 4.32
N ASP A 160 -25.26 -7.97 5.22
CA ASP A 160 -25.54 -8.17 6.66
C ASP A 160 -24.74 -7.27 7.61
N GLY A 161 -24.06 -6.23 7.15
CA GLY A 161 -23.46 -5.21 8.04
C GLY A 161 -22.55 -5.72 9.16
N LYS A 162 -22.00 -6.92 9.03
CA LYS A 162 -20.96 -7.47 9.89
C LYS A 162 -19.71 -7.75 9.06
N GLU A 163 -18.78 -6.82 9.12
CA GLU A 163 -17.38 -7.05 8.84
C GLU A 163 -16.65 -7.45 10.13
#